data_a877ee79aad07f1cf421cf63fdcec966
#
_entry.id   a877ee79aad07f1cf421cf63fdcec966
#
_cell.length_a   1.000
_cell.length_b   1.000
_cell.length_c   1.000
_cell.angle_alpha   90.00
_cell.angle_beta   90.00
_cell.angle_gamma   90.00
#
_symmetry.space_group_name_H-M   'P 1'
#
loop_
_entity.id
_entity.type
_entity.pdbx_description
1 polymer ?
#
loop_
_entity_poly.entity_id
_entity_poly.type
_entity_poly.pdbx_seq_one_letter_code
_entity_poly.pdbx_strand_id
1 'polypeptide(L)'
;DAILAKRNLGTTREMAPLTVALGPGFEAGKDVDFVIETQRGHNLGRVIRKGSATPNTGIPGVIAGYGKERVIHSPAAGIMHNLSQIGDIVEKDQILARVDDVPVYASLTGVLRGIIRDGYEVPKGMKIADIDPRQEQKKNCDTISDKARCIAGSVVEILLSEGALP
;
A
#
# COMPACT_ATOMS: atom_id res chain seq x y z
N ASP A 1 5.88 11.61 -3.54
CA ASP A 1 4.57 11.37 -2.92
C ASP A 1 4.07 9.96 -3.23
N ALA A 2 3.57 9.24 -2.25
CA ALA A 2 3.10 7.86 -2.35
C ALA A 2 1.75 7.69 -1.63
N ILE A 3 0.72 8.27 -2.17
CA ILE A 3 -0.56 8.42 -1.49
C ILE A 3 -1.47 7.19 -1.57
N LEU A 4 -2.04 6.76 -0.43
CA LEU A 4 -3.00 5.66 -0.36
C LEU A 4 -4.34 5.96 -1.05
N ALA A 5 -4.74 7.22 -1.12
CA ALA A 5 -6.02 7.65 -1.71
C ALA A 5 -6.15 7.35 -3.21
N LYS A 6 -5.04 7.04 -3.89
CA LYS A 6 -5.00 6.80 -5.34
C LYS A 6 -5.53 7.97 -6.18
N ARG A 7 -5.45 9.15 -5.61
CA ARG A 7 -5.79 10.44 -6.25
C ARG A 7 -4.92 11.53 -5.63
N ASN A 8 -4.55 12.54 -6.39
CA ASN A 8 -3.85 13.69 -5.87
C ASN A 8 -4.73 14.45 -4.86
N LEU A 9 -4.20 14.72 -3.67
CA LEU A 9 -4.87 15.46 -2.59
C LEU A 9 -4.28 16.87 -2.39
N GLY A 10 -3.56 17.40 -3.38
CA GLY A 10 -3.01 18.76 -3.35
C GLY A 10 -1.51 18.84 -3.61
N THR A 11 -0.85 17.75 -4.02
CA THR A 11 0.55 17.80 -4.42
C THR A 11 0.71 18.55 -5.73
N THR A 12 1.64 19.51 -5.76
CA THR A 12 1.98 20.28 -6.95
C THR A 12 3.49 20.27 -7.22
N ARG A 13 3.88 20.58 -8.45
CA ARG A 13 5.29 20.61 -8.87
C ARG A 13 6.12 21.66 -8.12
N GLU A 14 5.47 22.72 -7.63
CA GLU A 14 6.11 23.84 -6.94
C GLU A 14 6.50 23.52 -5.50
N MET A 15 6.07 22.34 -4.97
CA MET A 15 6.38 21.95 -3.60
C MET A 15 7.85 21.59 -3.36
N ALA A 16 8.58 21.25 -4.42
CA ALA A 16 10.02 20.93 -4.35
C ALA A 16 10.71 21.20 -5.69
N PRO A 17 12.06 21.34 -5.71
CA PRO A 17 12.82 21.44 -6.95
C PRO A 17 12.67 20.24 -7.89
N LEU A 18 12.33 19.08 -7.35
CA LEU A 18 12.06 17.84 -8.08
C LEU A 18 10.94 17.09 -7.37
N THR A 19 9.86 16.78 -8.07
CA THR A 19 8.69 16.08 -7.54
C THR A 19 8.49 14.76 -8.24
N VAL A 20 8.36 13.68 -7.45
CA VAL A 20 8.16 12.31 -7.94
C VAL A 20 6.97 11.68 -7.22
N ALA A 21 5.99 11.20 -7.96
CA ALA A 21 4.84 10.49 -7.42
C ALA A 21 4.88 9.00 -7.75
N LEU A 22 4.36 8.18 -6.83
CA LEU A 22 4.33 6.72 -6.95
C LEU A 22 2.90 6.24 -7.22
N GLY A 23 2.67 5.75 -8.43
CA GLY A 23 1.43 5.10 -8.83
C GLY A 23 0.33 6.05 -9.32
N PRO A 24 -0.93 5.56 -9.36
CA PRO A 24 -2.05 6.30 -9.93
C PRO A 24 -2.48 7.49 -9.09
N GLY A 25 -3.12 8.45 -9.73
CA GLY A 25 -3.67 9.64 -9.10
C GLY A 25 -2.89 10.91 -9.39
N PHE A 26 -1.79 10.81 -10.12
CA PHE A 26 -0.93 11.92 -10.52
C PHE A 26 -0.71 11.92 -12.03
N GLU A 27 -0.45 13.10 -12.58
CA GLU A 27 -0.08 13.30 -13.98
C GLU A 27 1.31 13.96 -14.06
N ALA A 28 2.28 13.24 -14.66
CA ALA A 28 3.63 13.75 -14.89
C ALA A 28 3.61 14.91 -15.88
N GLY A 29 4.34 15.98 -15.57
CA GLY A 29 4.36 17.21 -16.33
C GLY A 29 3.25 18.20 -15.98
N LYS A 30 2.33 17.82 -15.09
CA LYS A 30 1.24 18.65 -14.61
C LYS A 30 1.23 18.75 -13.08
N ASP A 31 0.97 17.65 -12.41
CA ASP A 31 0.90 17.61 -10.94
C ASP A 31 2.29 17.47 -10.31
N VAL A 32 3.16 16.68 -10.95
CA VAL A 32 4.54 16.36 -10.53
C VAL A 32 5.45 16.29 -11.75
N ASP A 33 6.77 16.28 -11.53
CA ASP A 33 7.71 16.15 -12.65
C ASP A 33 7.73 14.74 -13.21
N PHE A 34 7.66 13.72 -12.33
CA PHE A 34 7.70 12.31 -12.71
C PHE A 34 6.65 11.49 -11.96
N VAL A 35 6.14 10.47 -12.63
CA VAL A 35 5.31 9.42 -12.02
C VAL A 35 5.99 8.08 -12.23
N ILE A 36 6.02 7.22 -11.21
CA ILE A 36 6.53 5.86 -11.31
C ILE A 36 5.37 4.87 -11.33
N GLU A 37 5.35 3.98 -12.34
CA GLU A 37 4.36 2.91 -12.44
C GLU A 37 4.48 1.93 -11.27
N THR A 38 3.37 1.65 -10.62
CA THR A 38 3.33 0.75 -9.45
C THR A 38 2.49 -0.50 -9.66
N GLN A 39 1.84 -0.65 -10.81
CA GLN A 39 1.13 -1.89 -11.14
C GLN A 39 2.13 -3.01 -11.44
N ARG A 40 1.91 -4.21 -10.85
CA ARG A 40 2.73 -5.38 -11.17
C ARG A 40 2.58 -5.77 -12.64
N GLY A 41 3.69 -6.15 -13.26
CA GLY A 41 3.80 -6.54 -14.65
C GLY A 41 5.05 -5.95 -15.29
N HIS A 42 5.13 -6.02 -16.62
CA HIS A 42 6.28 -5.58 -17.41
C HIS A 42 6.70 -4.12 -17.14
N ASN A 43 5.74 -3.25 -16.85
CA ASN A 43 5.97 -1.81 -16.65
C ASN A 43 6.18 -1.41 -15.19
N LEU A 44 6.22 -2.36 -14.23
CA LEU A 44 6.50 -2.03 -12.83
C LEU A 44 7.83 -1.25 -12.71
N GLY A 45 7.80 -0.11 -12.04
CA GLY A 45 8.95 0.77 -11.89
C GLY A 45 9.22 1.70 -13.08
N ARG A 46 8.43 1.63 -14.15
CA ARG A 46 8.64 2.52 -15.30
C ARG A 46 8.54 3.98 -14.89
N VAL A 47 9.55 4.77 -15.25
CA VAL A 47 9.56 6.22 -15.10
C VAL A 47 8.70 6.86 -16.20
N ILE A 48 7.66 7.58 -15.82
CA ILE A 48 6.71 8.28 -16.68
C ILE A 48 7.04 9.76 -16.61
N ARG A 49 7.44 10.34 -17.75
CA ARG A 49 7.79 11.77 -17.89
C ARG A 49 6.61 12.62 -18.38
N LYS A 50 5.56 11.99 -18.92
CA LYS A 50 4.34 12.64 -19.39
C LYS A 50 3.15 11.68 -19.28
N GLY A 51 2.06 12.17 -18.68
CA GLY A 51 0.84 11.37 -18.44
C GLY A 51 0.85 10.66 -17.09
N SER A 52 0.04 9.63 -16.93
CA SER A 52 -0.25 8.99 -15.65
C SER A 52 0.11 7.51 -15.62
N ALA A 53 0.33 6.98 -14.43
CA ALA A 53 0.43 5.53 -14.21
C ALA A 53 -0.93 4.84 -14.47
N THR A 54 -0.88 3.52 -14.62
CA THR A 54 -2.07 2.70 -14.82
C THR A 54 -3.10 2.93 -13.70
N PRO A 55 -4.37 3.18 -14.04
CA PRO A 55 -5.42 3.44 -13.05
C PRO A 55 -5.54 2.32 -12.02
N ASN A 56 -5.90 2.68 -10.78
CA ASN A 56 -6.18 1.70 -9.74
C ASN A 56 -7.40 0.84 -10.11
N THR A 57 -7.24 -0.47 -10.16
CA THR A 57 -8.31 -1.41 -10.47
C THR A 57 -9.24 -1.69 -9.28
N GLY A 58 -8.81 -1.36 -8.05
CA GLY A 58 -9.52 -1.75 -6.83
C GLY A 58 -9.50 -3.26 -6.54
N ILE A 59 -8.85 -4.04 -7.39
CA ILE A 59 -8.79 -5.51 -7.26
C ILE A 59 -7.45 -5.90 -6.64
N PRO A 60 -7.44 -6.52 -5.44
CA PRO A 60 -6.22 -7.04 -4.84
C PRO A 60 -5.60 -8.13 -5.70
N GLY A 61 -4.26 -8.17 -5.74
CA GLY A 61 -3.56 -9.27 -6.41
C GLY A 61 -3.88 -10.62 -5.76
N VAL A 62 -4.05 -11.65 -6.60
CA VAL A 62 -4.27 -13.03 -6.13
C VAL A 62 -2.94 -13.59 -5.60
N ILE A 63 -2.96 -14.13 -4.39
CA ILE A 63 -1.83 -14.79 -3.73
C ILE A 63 -2.31 -16.15 -3.20
N ALA A 64 -1.68 -17.23 -3.65
CA ALA A 64 -2.05 -18.60 -3.28
C ALA A 64 -3.57 -18.88 -3.44
N GLY A 65 -4.19 -18.36 -4.50
CA GLY A 65 -5.61 -18.53 -4.79
C GLY A 65 -6.55 -17.53 -4.11
N TYR A 66 -6.07 -16.71 -3.18
CA TYR A 66 -6.87 -15.72 -2.44
C TYR A 66 -6.66 -14.31 -2.99
N GLY A 67 -7.73 -13.57 -3.23
CA GLY A 67 -7.73 -12.18 -3.72
C GLY A 67 -8.34 -11.24 -2.68
N LYS A 68 -9.62 -10.95 -2.82
CA LYS A 68 -10.36 -10.05 -1.93
C LYS A 68 -10.46 -10.56 -0.49
N GLU A 69 -10.47 -11.87 -0.33
CA GLU A 69 -10.57 -12.57 0.96
C GLU A 69 -9.40 -12.23 1.90
N ARG A 70 -8.25 -11.83 1.33
CA ARG A 70 -7.07 -11.43 2.10
C ARG A 70 -7.21 -10.06 2.77
N VAL A 71 -8.14 -9.25 2.29
CA VAL A 71 -8.28 -7.85 2.71
C VAL A 71 -9.40 -7.73 3.73
N ILE A 72 -9.10 -7.15 4.87
CA ILE A 72 -10.05 -6.92 5.97
C ILE A 72 -10.43 -5.44 5.96
N HIS A 73 -11.73 -5.19 5.98
CA HIS A 73 -12.29 -3.84 6.05
C HIS A 73 -12.94 -3.61 7.42
N SER A 74 -12.91 -2.37 7.88
CA SER A 74 -13.53 -1.98 9.15
C SER A 74 -15.05 -2.25 9.13
N PRO A 75 -15.57 -3.00 10.11
CA PRO A 75 -17.00 -3.27 10.23
C PRO A 75 -17.80 -2.04 10.69
N ALA A 76 -17.15 -1.09 11.35
CA ALA A 76 -17.76 0.11 11.92
C ALA A 76 -16.86 1.34 11.71
N ALA A 77 -17.38 2.54 11.97
CA ALA A 77 -16.56 3.72 12.21
C ALA A 77 -16.19 3.74 13.71
N GLY A 78 -14.98 4.20 14.07
CA GLY A 78 -14.50 4.27 15.44
C GLY A 78 -12.98 4.17 15.56
N ILE A 79 -12.50 3.94 16.77
CA ILE A 79 -11.07 3.85 17.08
C ILE A 79 -10.58 2.41 17.03
N MET A 80 -9.45 2.19 16.38
CA MET A 80 -8.78 0.88 16.32
C MET A 80 -8.12 0.52 17.65
N HIS A 81 -8.39 -0.70 18.13
CA HIS A 81 -7.74 -1.33 19.28
C HIS A 81 -7.17 -2.67 18.87
N ASN A 82 -5.87 -2.72 18.63
CA ASN A 82 -5.20 -3.90 18.08
C ASN A 82 -4.95 -4.96 19.16
N LEU A 83 -5.29 -6.22 18.84
CA LEU A 83 -5.02 -7.40 19.66
C LEU A 83 -3.95 -8.31 19.02
N SER A 84 -3.65 -8.07 17.75
CA SER A 84 -2.60 -8.75 16.99
C SER A 84 -1.70 -7.72 16.32
N GLN A 85 -0.48 -8.13 15.96
CA GLN A 85 0.52 -7.29 15.32
C GLN A 85 1.02 -7.89 13.99
N ILE A 86 1.67 -7.05 13.18
CA ILE A 86 2.29 -7.50 11.93
C ILE A 86 3.30 -8.62 12.23
N GLY A 87 3.22 -9.71 11.47
CA GLY A 87 4.05 -10.90 11.64
C GLY A 87 3.40 -12.00 12.47
N ASP A 88 2.26 -11.76 13.13
CA ASP A 88 1.54 -12.83 13.82
C ASP A 88 0.96 -13.84 12.82
N ILE A 89 1.05 -15.12 13.18
CA ILE A 89 0.25 -16.17 12.53
C ILE A 89 -1.11 -16.15 13.18
N VAL A 90 -2.13 -15.95 12.37
CA VAL A 90 -3.52 -15.86 12.83
C VAL A 90 -4.38 -16.95 12.20
N GLU A 91 -5.38 -17.38 12.91
CA GLU A 91 -6.36 -18.37 12.41
C GLU A 91 -7.60 -17.65 11.88
N LYS A 92 -8.27 -18.27 10.92
CA LYS A 92 -9.56 -17.76 10.44
C LYS A 92 -10.52 -17.61 11.62
N ASP A 93 -11.28 -16.50 11.61
CA ASP A 93 -12.24 -16.11 12.66
C ASP A 93 -11.62 -15.72 14.02
N GLN A 94 -10.27 -15.68 14.14
CA GLN A 94 -9.59 -15.08 15.29
C GLN A 94 -9.86 -13.57 15.34
N ILE A 95 -10.06 -13.01 16.53
CA ILE A 95 -10.18 -11.55 16.70
C ILE A 95 -8.80 -10.91 16.60
N LEU A 96 -8.61 -10.03 15.63
CA LEU A 96 -7.36 -9.31 15.37
C LEU A 96 -7.30 -7.95 16.06
N ALA A 97 -8.44 -7.32 16.16
CA ALA A 97 -8.60 -5.97 16.70
C ALA A 97 -10.06 -5.75 17.10
N ARG A 98 -10.34 -4.57 17.65
CA ARG A 98 -11.68 -4.01 17.79
C ARG A 98 -11.72 -2.62 17.17
N VAL A 99 -12.88 -2.23 16.66
CA VAL A 99 -13.19 -0.83 16.34
C VAL A 99 -14.19 -0.38 17.40
N ASP A 100 -13.74 0.39 18.38
CA ASP A 100 -14.41 0.56 19.68
C ASP A 100 -14.77 -0.85 20.25
N ASP A 101 -16.05 -1.16 20.41
CA ASP A 101 -16.50 -2.46 20.92
C ASP A 101 -16.73 -3.51 19.81
N VAL A 102 -16.65 -3.14 18.52
CA VAL A 102 -16.96 -4.04 17.41
C VAL A 102 -15.74 -4.89 17.02
N PRO A 103 -15.80 -6.23 17.14
CA PRO A 103 -14.67 -7.08 16.83
C PRO A 103 -14.37 -7.14 15.33
N VAL A 104 -13.06 -7.19 15.01
CA VAL A 104 -12.50 -7.39 13.68
C VAL A 104 -11.90 -8.79 13.62
N TYR A 105 -12.43 -9.63 12.73
CA TYR A 105 -12.00 -11.02 12.60
C TYR A 105 -11.02 -11.24 11.45
N ALA A 106 -10.13 -12.22 11.60
CA ALA A 106 -9.30 -12.74 10.52
C ALA A 106 -10.18 -13.41 9.47
N SER A 107 -10.04 -13.01 8.23
CA SER A 107 -10.81 -13.55 7.10
C SER A 107 -10.34 -14.93 6.64
N LEU A 108 -9.07 -15.27 6.95
CA LEU A 108 -8.43 -16.55 6.63
C LEU A 108 -7.25 -16.81 7.58
N THR A 109 -6.77 -18.06 7.60
CA THR A 109 -5.55 -18.44 8.31
C THR A 109 -4.31 -18.00 7.52
N GLY A 110 -3.33 -17.35 8.18
CA GLY A 110 -2.11 -16.89 7.55
C GLY A 110 -1.29 -15.93 8.39
N VAL A 111 -0.42 -15.18 7.75
CA VAL A 111 0.39 -14.12 8.37
C VAL A 111 -0.33 -12.79 8.28
N LEU A 112 -0.49 -12.11 9.38
CA LEU A 112 -0.95 -10.71 9.39
C LEU A 112 0.16 -9.82 8.81
N ARG A 113 0.00 -9.39 7.55
CA ARG A 113 1.01 -8.62 6.80
C ARG A 113 0.87 -7.12 6.98
N GLY A 114 -0.29 -6.68 7.34
CA GLY A 114 -0.59 -5.28 7.56
C GLY A 114 -1.78 -5.11 8.46
N ILE A 115 -1.71 -4.11 9.35
CA ILE A 115 -2.83 -3.67 10.17
C ILE A 115 -2.65 -2.17 10.42
N ILE A 116 -3.75 -1.42 10.40
CA ILE A 116 -3.76 0.00 10.77
C ILE A 116 -3.26 0.12 12.21
N ARG A 117 -2.50 1.17 12.48
CA ARG A 117 -1.95 1.43 13.82
C ARG A 117 -3.06 1.51 14.88
N ASP A 118 -2.70 1.07 16.08
CA ASP A 118 -3.55 1.20 17.26
C ASP A 118 -3.91 2.67 17.53
N GLY A 119 -5.11 2.92 18.04
CA GLY A 119 -5.60 4.27 18.33
C GLY A 119 -5.98 5.12 17.10
N TYR A 120 -5.96 4.57 15.88
CA TYR A 120 -6.33 5.31 14.68
C TYR A 120 -7.84 5.31 14.45
N GLU A 121 -8.42 6.48 14.15
CA GLU A 121 -9.83 6.62 13.80
C GLU A 121 -10.08 6.13 12.36
N VAL A 122 -10.97 5.16 12.21
CA VAL A 122 -11.29 4.56 10.91
C VAL A 122 -12.76 4.74 10.55
N PRO A 123 -13.10 5.08 9.30
CA PRO A 123 -14.46 5.02 8.82
C PRO A 123 -14.86 3.57 8.52
N LYS A 124 -16.15 3.25 8.60
CA LYS A 124 -16.70 1.97 8.16
C LYS A 124 -16.33 1.67 6.71
N GLY A 125 -15.90 0.44 6.43
CA GLY A 125 -15.52 -0.04 5.10
C GLY A 125 -14.10 0.34 4.67
N MET A 126 -13.31 1.07 5.48
CA MET A 126 -11.90 1.31 5.21
C MET A 126 -11.12 0.00 5.26
N LYS A 127 -10.20 -0.23 4.32
CA LYS A 127 -9.24 -1.33 4.45
C LYS A 127 -8.36 -1.09 5.67
N ILE A 128 -8.36 -2.04 6.62
CA ILE A 128 -7.63 -1.92 7.90
C ILE A 128 -6.57 -3.01 8.10
N ALA A 129 -6.69 -4.16 7.43
CA ALA A 129 -5.69 -5.22 7.56
C ALA A 129 -5.56 -6.05 6.27
N ASP A 130 -4.48 -6.84 6.20
CA ASP A 130 -4.17 -7.72 5.08
C ASP A 130 -3.48 -9.00 5.60
N ILE A 131 -3.98 -10.17 5.18
CA ILE A 131 -3.42 -11.47 5.57
C ILE A 131 -2.80 -12.14 4.35
N ASP A 132 -1.60 -12.70 4.51
CA ASP A 132 -0.97 -13.57 3.51
C ASP A 132 -1.18 -15.04 3.93
N PRO A 133 -1.86 -15.86 3.10
CA PRO A 133 -2.11 -17.26 3.43
C PRO A 133 -0.82 -18.10 3.54
N ARG A 134 0.30 -17.60 3.02
CA ARG A 134 1.59 -18.27 3.02
C ARG A 134 2.34 -17.95 4.32
N GLN A 135 2.26 -18.85 5.31
CA GLN A 135 2.84 -18.63 6.65
C GLN A 135 4.36 -18.44 6.64
N GLU A 136 5.06 -19.05 5.68
CA GLU A 136 6.51 -18.87 5.49
C GLU A 136 6.90 -17.41 5.14
N GLN A 137 5.95 -16.59 4.73
CA GLN A 137 6.16 -15.16 4.48
C GLN A 137 6.30 -14.32 5.76
N LYS A 138 6.10 -14.91 6.94
CA LYS A 138 6.37 -14.25 8.24
C LYS A 138 7.77 -13.61 8.27
N LYS A 139 8.79 -14.32 7.81
CA LYS A 139 10.18 -13.84 7.74
C LYS A 139 10.40 -12.61 6.86
N ASN A 140 9.41 -12.26 6.03
CA ASN A 140 9.46 -11.13 5.10
C ASN A 140 8.68 -9.91 5.60
N CYS A 141 8.08 -9.97 6.81
CA CYS A 141 7.32 -8.85 7.35
C CYS A 141 8.19 -7.63 7.64
N ASP A 142 9.45 -7.84 8.02
CA ASP A 142 10.42 -6.79 8.36
C ASP A 142 11.34 -6.42 7.19
N THR A 143 11.02 -6.86 5.96
CA THR A 143 11.81 -6.58 4.77
C THR A 143 10.99 -5.87 3.71
N ILE A 144 11.69 -5.23 2.75
CA ILE A 144 11.03 -4.64 1.58
C ILE A 144 10.81 -5.68 0.49
N SER A 145 9.67 -5.60 -0.22
CA SER A 145 9.34 -6.51 -1.33
C SER A 145 10.17 -6.22 -2.59
N ASP A 146 10.15 -7.16 -3.53
CA ASP A 146 10.60 -6.97 -4.91
C ASP A 146 10.00 -5.70 -5.55
N LYS A 147 8.71 -5.50 -5.39
CA LYS A 147 7.99 -4.32 -5.88
C LYS A 147 8.54 -3.03 -5.27
N ALA A 148 8.70 -2.99 -3.95
CA ALA A 148 9.22 -1.80 -3.27
C ALA A 148 10.65 -1.50 -3.71
N ARG A 149 11.48 -2.52 -3.89
CA ARG A 149 12.87 -2.37 -4.35
C ARG A 149 12.93 -1.88 -5.80
N CYS A 150 12.07 -2.40 -6.69
CA CYS A 150 11.97 -1.95 -8.08
C CYS A 150 11.58 -0.46 -8.14
N ILE A 151 10.54 -0.06 -7.41
CA ILE A 151 10.09 1.35 -7.37
C ILE A 151 11.16 2.27 -6.77
N ALA A 152 11.84 1.84 -5.70
CA ALA A 152 12.95 2.60 -5.11
C ALA A 152 14.12 2.80 -6.09
N GLY A 153 14.45 1.77 -6.88
CA GLY A 153 15.44 1.86 -7.96
C GLY A 153 15.08 2.94 -8.98
N SER A 154 13.81 3.03 -9.35
CA SER A 154 13.32 4.06 -10.29
C SER A 154 13.39 5.48 -9.71
N VAL A 155 13.19 5.63 -8.39
CA VAL A 155 13.43 6.93 -7.73
C VAL A 155 14.91 7.32 -7.83
N VAL A 156 15.83 6.38 -7.58
CA VAL A 156 17.27 6.61 -7.71
C VAL A 156 17.64 6.96 -9.16
N GLU A 157 17.07 6.27 -10.15
CA GLU A 157 17.25 6.58 -11.58
C GLU A 157 16.89 8.04 -11.88
N ILE A 158 15.73 8.50 -11.40
CA ILE A 158 15.29 9.90 -11.58
C ILE A 158 16.27 10.86 -10.92
N LEU A 159 16.64 10.61 -9.66
CA LEU A 159 17.56 11.49 -8.92
C LEU A 159 18.92 11.63 -9.61
N LEU A 160 19.44 10.55 -10.18
CA LEU A 160 20.69 10.56 -10.94
C LEU A 160 20.54 11.27 -12.29
N SER A 161 19.46 10.99 -13.04
CA SER A 161 19.24 11.57 -14.36
C SER A 161 18.98 13.09 -14.32
N GLU A 162 18.39 13.57 -13.25
CA GLU A 162 18.10 15.00 -13.05
C GLU A 162 19.21 15.73 -12.27
N GLY A 163 20.32 15.04 -11.94
CA GLY A 163 21.46 15.64 -11.22
C GLY A 163 21.14 16.05 -9.77
N ALA A 164 20.14 15.42 -9.17
CA ALA A 164 19.74 15.69 -7.79
C ALA A 164 20.57 14.92 -6.74
N LEU A 165 21.43 14.01 -7.19
CA LEU A 165 22.46 13.33 -6.40
C LEU A 165 23.84 13.69 -6.94
N PRO A 166 24.86 13.83 -6.06
CA PRO A 166 26.25 14.08 -6.46
C PRO A 166 26.84 12.90 -7.24
#